data_77e32bb260e74e0a2861cff9e1499fb0
#
_entry.id   77e32bb260e74e0a2861cff9e1499fb0
#
_cell.length_a   1.000
_cell.length_b   1.000
_cell.length_c   1.000
_cell.angle_alpha   90.00
_cell.angle_beta   90.00
_cell.angle_gamma   90.00
#
_symmetry.space_group_name_H-M   'P 1'
#
loop_
_entity.id
_entity.type
_entity.pdbx_description
1 polymer ?
#
loop_
_entity_poly.entity_id
_entity_poly.type
_entity_poly.pdbx_seq_one_letter_code
_entity_poly.pdbx_strand_id
1 'polypeptide(L)'
;MLNLIIIHLVGLLSPGPDFFYVSRISAMSSRREAIGGVIGITIGVLIWATAAVLGLAIIFATMPIVQGVVMMLGGSYLVYLGIKMAKVKTNAVFDEKQNANVPNQSTLTSIMKGLLVNLSNAKVVIYFSSVMSLVLVNITETSQILTALAVITIETFLYFYIISVLFSRSVAKQFYSQYSRYIDNAAGLIFIFFGIYLIYSGVQHALT
;
A
#
# COMPACT_ATOMS: atom_id res chain seq x y z
N MET A 1 4.60 -2.50 21.15
CA MET A 1 5.40 -2.84 19.95
C MET A 1 4.90 -4.10 19.24
N LEU A 2 4.67 -5.23 19.89
CA LEU A 2 4.21 -6.46 19.21
C LEU A 2 2.90 -6.25 18.42
N ASN A 3 1.90 -5.60 19.01
CA ASN A 3 0.63 -5.29 18.32
C ASN A 3 0.85 -4.42 17.08
N LEU A 4 1.77 -3.44 17.14
CA LEU A 4 2.13 -2.60 16.00
C LEU A 4 2.70 -3.45 14.85
N ILE A 5 3.66 -4.33 15.14
CA ILE A 5 4.27 -5.24 14.16
C ILE A 5 3.20 -6.10 13.49
N ILE A 6 2.37 -6.78 14.30
CA ILE A 6 1.34 -7.68 13.77
C ILE A 6 0.33 -6.94 12.90
N ILE A 7 -0.18 -5.80 13.37
CA ILE A 7 -1.18 -5.01 12.65
C ILE A 7 -0.58 -4.47 11.35
N HIS A 8 0.67 -4.00 11.40
CA HIS A 8 1.33 -3.49 10.20
C HIS A 8 1.60 -4.59 9.18
N LEU A 9 2.08 -5.76 9.62
CA LEU A 9 2.29 -6.91 8.75
C LEU A 9 0.99 -7.37 8.08
N VAL A 10 -0.12 -7.46 8.83
CA VAL A 10 -1.44 -7.77 8.26
C VAL A 10 -1.85 -6.73 7.22
N GLY A 11 -1.61 -5.45 7.50
CA GLY A 11 -1.83 -4.37 6.53
C GLY A 11 -1.02 -4.55 5.24
N LEU A 12 0.26 -4.94 5.34
CA LEU A 12 1.12 -5.20 4.19
C LEU A 12 0.68 -6.42 3.39
N LEU A 13 0.24 -7.50 4.06
CA LEU A 13 -0.20 -8.74 3.41
C LEU A 13 -1.47 -8.55 2.56
N SER A 14 -2.29 -7.56 2.85
CA SER A 14 -3.43 -7.21 2.01
C SER A 14 -2.93 -6.60 0.69
N PRO A 15 -3.18 -7.21 -0.49
CA PRO A 15 -2.71 -6.68 -1.75
C PRO A 15 -3.33 -5.31 -2.06
N GLY A 16 -2.53 -4.43 -2.64
CA GLY A 16 -2.93 -3.07 -2.98
C GLY A 16 -2.10 -2.50 -4.11
N PRO A 17 -2.30 -1.23 -4.50
CA PRO A 17 -1.54 -0.58 -5.56
C PRO A 17 -0.03 -0.74 -5.43
N ASP A 18 0.53 -0.64 -4.22
CA ASP A 18 1.96 -0.82 -3.96
C ASP A 18 2.43 -2.23 -4.30
N PHE A 19 1.67 -3.27 -3.89
CA PHE A 19 1.97 -4.66 -4.19
C PHE A 19 2.00 -4.90 -5.71
N PHE A 20 0.97 -4.44 -6.42
CA PHE A 20 0.90 -4.62 -7.87
C PHE A 20 2.00 -3.84 -8.60
N TYR A 21 2.33 -2.63 -8.12
CA TYR A 21 3.43 -1.86 -8.68
C TYR A 21 4.77 -2.59 -8.52
N VAL A 22 5.10 -3.04 -7.29
CA VAL A 22 6.37 -3.76 -7.03
C VAL A 22 6.41 -5.07 -7.80
N SER A 23 5.35 -5.86 -7.78
CA SER A 23 5.28 -7.12 -8.52
C SER A 23 5.52 -6.90 -10.01
N ARG A 24 4.87 -5.89 -10.60
CA ARG A 24 5.01 -5.56 -12.02
C ARG A 24 6.42 -5.07 -12.37
N ILE A 25 6.95 -4.08 -11.64
CA ILE A 25 8.27 -3.53 -11.94
C ILE A 25 9.37 -4.59 -11.75
N SER A 26 9.22 -5.48 -10.76
CA SER A 26 10.16 -6.59 -10.52
C SER A 26 10.11 -7.66 -11.59
N ALA A 27 8.94 -7.87 -12.19
CA ALA A 27 8.76 -8.82 -13.28
C ALA A 27 9.25 -8.30 -14.63
N MET A 28 9.12 -6.98 -14.87
CA MET A 28 9.28 -6.37 -16.21
C MET A 28 10.51 -5.48 -16.35
N SER A 29 11.13 -5.05 -15.26
CA SER A 29 12.24 -4.09 -15.27
C SER A 29 13.51 -4.66 -14.65
N SER A 30 14.58 -3.86 -14.62
CA SER A 30 15.82 -4.25 -13.96
C SER A 30 15.65 -4.33 -12.44
N ARG A 31 16.46 -5.19 -11.80
CA ARG A 31 16.50 -5.29 -10.34
C ARG A 31 16.75 -3.95 -9.66
N ARG A 32 17.57 -3.09 -10.28
CA ARG A 32 17.88 -1.74 -9.78
C ARG A 32 16.63 -0.86 -9.76
N GLU A 33 15.82 -0.91 -10.80
CA GLU A 33 14.57 -0.16 -10.88
C GLU A 33 13.53 -0.67 -9.88
N ALA A 34 13.43 -2.00 -9.72
CA ALA A 34 12.53 -2.61 -8.74
C ALA A 34 12.89 -2.18 -7.31
N ILE A 35 14.18 -2.21 -6.95
CA ILE A 35 14.66 -1.72 -5.64
C ILE A 35 14.39 -0.22 -5.48
N GLY A 36 14.60 0.58 -6.53
CA GLY A 36 14.23 2.00 -6.51
C GLY A 36 12.75 2.21 -6.19
N GLY A 37 11.87 1.44 -6.82
CA GLY A 37 10.43 1.46 -6.53
C GLY A 37 10.10 1.10 -5.08
N VAL A 38 10.75 0.06 -4.54
CA VAL A 38 10.61 -0.34 -3.12
C VAL A 38 11.04 0.77 -2.18
N ILE A 39 12.19 1.41 -2.43
CA ILE A 39 12.66 2.55 -1.63
C ILE A 39 11.63 3.69 -1.66
N GLY A 40 11.11 4.02 -2.85
CA GLY A 40 10.10 5.06 -3.00
C GLY A 40 8.84 4.79 -2.18
N ILE A 41 8.30 3.57 -2.22
CA ILE A 41 7.16 3.14 -1.40
C ILE A 41 7.49 3.26 0.09
N THR A 42 8.68 2.79 0.50
CA THR A 42 9.12 2.84 1.90
C THR A 42 9.18 4.28 2.43
N ILE A 43 9.68 5.21 1.62
CA ILE A 43 9.68 6.64 1.96
C ILE A 43 8.25 7.15 2.11
N GLY A 44 7.34 6.79 1.20
CA GLY A 44 5.93 7.18 1.29
C GLY A 44 5.25 6.65 2.56
N VAL A 45 5.50 5.40 2.92
CA VAL A 45 5.00 4.82 4.18
C VAL A 45 5.57 5.54 5.40
N LEU A 46 6.85 5.91 5.39
CA LEU A 46 7.46 6.69 6.47
C LEU A 46 6.80 8.08 6.61
N ILE A 47 6.48 8.74 5.50
CA ILE A 47 5.75 10.02 5.51
C ILE A 47 4.38 9.83 6.16
N TRP A 48 3.60 8.81 5.76
CA TRP A 48 2.28 8.53 6.33
C TRP A 48 2.35 8.15 7.80
N ALA A 49 3.32 7.31 8.19
CA ALA A 49 3.54 6.93 9.59
C ALA A 49 3.87 8.16 10.46
N THR A 50 4.74 9.03 9.94
CA THR A 50 5.10 10.28 10.63
C THR A 50 3.88 11.20 10.76
N ALA A 51 3.09 11.36 9.72
CA ALA A 51 1.86 12.15 9.77
C ALA A 51 0.86 11.57 10.78
N ALA A 52 0.74 10.24 10.86
CA ALA A 52 -0.13 9.57 11.83
C ALA A 52 0.31 9.84 13.28
N VAL A 53 1.62 9.80 13.54
CA VAL A 53 2.18 10.11 14.88
C VAL A 53 2.03 11.59 15.24
N LEU A 54 2.27 12.49 14.27
CA LEU A 54 2.30 13.95 14.52
C LEU A 54 0.93 14.61 14.68
N GLY A 55 -0.16 13.87 14.46
CA GLY A 55 -1.43 14.49 14.78
C GLY A 55 -2.65 14.11 13.98
N LEU A 56 -2.60 13.20 13.04
CA LEU A 56 -3.82 12.69 12.40
C LEU A 56 -4.80 12.16 13.46
N ALA A 57 -4.30 11.47 14.49
CA ALA A 57 -5.11 11.01 15.61
C ALA A 57 -5.75 12.14 16.40
N ILE A 58 -5.03 13.24 16.63
CA ILE A 58 -5.55 14.43 17.34
C ILE A 58 -6.61 15.15 16.50
N ILE A 59 -6.34 15.34 15.20
CA ILE A 59 -7.31 15.97 14.28
C ILE A 59 -8.59 15.14 14.23
N PHE A 60 -8.49 13.82 14.17
CA PHE A 60 -9.67 12.95 14.11
C PHE A 60 -10.43 12.88 15.44
N ALA A 61 -9.72 12.92 16.57
CA ALA A 61 -10.36 12.99 17.88
C ALA A 61 -11.08 14.33 18.13
N THR A 62 -10.56 15.43 17.58
CA THR A 62 -11.13 16.76 17.75
C THR A 62 -12.14 17.15 16.66
N MET A 63 -12.05 16.50 15.50
CA MET A 63 -12.91 16.78 14.33
C MET A 63 -13.41 15.47 13.70
N PRO A 64 -14.37 14.76 14.32
CA PRO A 64 -14.88 13.47 13.82
C PRO A 64 -15.42 13.55 12.38
N ILE A 65 -15.98 14.69 12.00
CA ILE A 65 -16.45 14.96 10.63
C ILE A 65 -15.30 14.82 9.62
N VAL A 66 -14.10 15.34 9.93
CA VAL A 66 -12.92 15.24 9.05
C VAL A 66 -12.51 13.77 8.88
N GLN A 67 -12.51 13.01 9.97
CA GLN A 67 -12.28 11.57 9.91
C GLN A 67 -13.32 10.87 9.03
N GLY A 68 -14.59 11.16 9.25
CA GLY A 68 -15.70 10.62 8.46
C GLY A 68 -15.55 10.89 6.96
N VAL A 69 -15.23 12.13 6.59
CA VAL A 69 -15.01 12.53 5.18
C VAL A 69 -13.82 11.77 4.56
N VAL A 70 -12.69 11.70 5.26
CA VAL A 70 -11.50 10.94 4.78
C VAL A 70 -11.82 9.48 4.59
N MET A 71 -12.54 8.85 5.53
CA MET A 71 -12.97 7.45 5.43
C MET A 71 -13.94 7.23 4.26
N MET A 72 -14.90 8.12 4.03
CA MET A 72 -15.83 8.02 2.91
C MET A 72 -15.12 8.17 1.56
N LEU A 73 -14.25 9.16 1.41
CA LEU A 73 -13.50 9.37 0.16
C LEU A 73 -12.58 8.19 -0.14
N GLY A 74 -11.81 7.76 0.84
CA GLY A 74 -10.92 6.64 0.68
C GLY A 74 -11.65 5.31 0.48
N GLY A 75 -12.74 5.08 1.19
CA GLY A 75 -13.61 3.92 1.01
C GLY A 75 -14.21 3.88 -0.41
N SER A 76 -14.69 5.01 -0.92
CA SER A 76 -15.21 5.14 -2.28
C SER A 76 -14.14 4.83 -3.33
N TYR A 77 -12.90 5.29 -3.11
CA TYR A 77 -11.79 4.97 -3.99
C TYR A 77 -11.40 3.48 -3.94
N LEU A 78 -11.43 2.84 -2.75
CA LEU A 78 -11.22 1.40 -2.64
C LEU A 78 -12.30 0.60 -3.36
N VAL A 79 -13.59 0.98 -3.25
CA VAL A 79 -14.67 0.36 -4.00
C VAL A 79 -14.44 0.51 -5.51
N TYR A 80 -14.08 1.71 -5.96
CA TYR A 80 -13.76 1.95 -7.38
C TYR A 80 -12.63 1.05 -7.87
N LEU A 81 -11.50 1.00 -7.15
CA LEU A 81 -10.39 0.11 -7.49
C LEU A 81 -10.79 -1.36 -7.44
N GLY A 82 -11.51 -1.75 -6.39
CA GLY A 82 -12.00 -3.11 -6.23
C GLY A 82 -12.88 -3.56 -7.39
N ILE A 83 -13.81 -2.73 -7.84
CA ILE A 83 -14.65 -3.00 -9.03
C ILE A 83 -13.77 -3.13 -10.28
N LYS A 84 -12.78 -2.26 -10.45
CA LYS A 84 -11.86 -2.32 -11.59
C LYS A 84 -11.06 -3.61 -11.62
N MET A 85 -10.56 -4.04 -10.46
CA MET A 85 -9.81 -5.28 -10.31
C MET A 85 -10.70 -6.52 -10.46
N ALA A 86 -11.90 -6.53 -9.88
CA ALA A 86 -12.86 -7.63 -9.99
C ALA A 86 -13.36 -7.86 -11.42
N LYS A 87 -13.28 -6.85 -12.28
CA LYS A 87 -13.67 -6.92 -13.71
C LYS A 87 -12.53 -7.34 -14.65
N VAL A 88 -11.33 -7.62 -14.16
CA VAL A 88 -10.19 -8.07 -14.98
C VAL A 88 -10.53 -9.43 -15.60
N LYS A 89 -10.54 -9.50 -16.93
CA LYS A 89 -10.93 -10.71 -17.69
C LYS A 89 -9.76 -11.49 -18.25
N THR A 90 -8.61 -10.84 -18.39
CA THR A 90 -7.40 -11.42 -18.99
C THR A 90 -6.26 -11.43 -17.98
N ASN A 91 -5.43 -12.46 -18.06
CA ASN A 91 -4.21 -12.52 -17.26
C ASN A 91 -3.19 -11.48 -17.77
N ALA A 92 -2.33 -11.03 -16.88
CA ALA A 92 -1.18 -10.19 -17.24
C ALA A 92 -0.22 -11.00 -18.12
N VAL A 93 0.12 -10.48 -19.29
CA VAL A 93 1.11 -11.09 -20.19
C VAL A 93 2.45 -10.40 -19.94
N PHE A 94 3.44 -11.19 -19.52
CA PHE A 94 4.82 -10.74 -19.43
C PHE A 94 5.54 -11.14 -20.73
N ASP A 95 5.47 -10.28 -21.73
CA ASP A 95 6.19 -10.49 -22.98
C ASP A 95 7.64 -10.05 -22.84
N GLU A 96 8.57 -10.99 -22.78
CA GLU A 96 10.01 -10.72 -22.68
C GLU A 96 10.54 -9.94 -23.90
N LYS A 97 9.90 -10.05 -25.06
CA LYS A 97 10.31 -9.34 -26.27
C LYS A 97 9.96 -7.84 -26.24
N GLN A 98 8.90 -7.44 -25.54
CA GLN A 98 8.56 -6.03 -25.37
C GLN A 98 9.49 -5.33 -24.37
N ASN A 99 10.13 -6.07 -23.46
CA ASN A 99 11.01 -5.52 -22.45
C ASN A 99 12.40 -5.14 -22.97
N ALA A 100 12.84 -5.67 -24.11
CA ALA A 100 14.15 -5.36 -24.73
C ALA A 100 14.26 -3.89 -25.18
N ASN A 101 13.17 -3.18 -25.35
CA ASN A 101 13.11 -1.80 -25.84
C ASN A 101 12.67 -0.76 -24.79
N VAL A 102 12.46 -1.17 -23.53
CA VAL A 102 12.16 -0.18 -22.49
C VAL A 102 13.46 0.48 -22.04
N PRO A 103 13.65 1.80 -22.26
CA PRO A 103 14.85 2.48 -21.80
C PRO A 103 15.03 2.28 -20.29
N ASN A 104 16.23 1.90 -19.88
CA ASN A 104 16.58 1.82 -18.46
C ASN A 104 16.28 3.16 -17.79
N GLN A 105 15.31 3.17 -16.89
CA GLN A 105 14.98 4.38 -16.14
C GLN A 105 16.05 4.66 -15.09
N SER A 106 16.25 5.94 -14.78
CA SER A 106 17.16 6.29 -13.69
C SER A 106 16.58 5.76 -12.36
N THR A 107 17.47 5.41 -11.43
CA THR A 107 17.08 4.96 -10.08
C THR A 107 16.19 6.01 -9.40
N LEU A 108 16.51 7.28 -9.57
CA LEU A 108 15.71 8.38 -9.01
C LEU A 108 14.29 8.40 -9.58
N THR A 109 14.14 8.18 -10.89
CA THR A 109 12.81 8.08 -11.52
C THR A 109 11.99 6.92 -10.92
N SER A 110 12.63 5.78 -10.66
CA SER A 110 11.96 4.63 -10.05
C SER A 110 11.56 4.90 -8.60
N ILE A 111 12.42 5.57 -7.82
CA ILE A 111 12.10 6.02 -6.46
C ILE A 111 10.90 6.97 -6.49
N MET A 112 10.93 7.99 -7.34
CA MET A 112 9.82 8.95 -7.43
C MET A 112 8.52 8.30 -7.85
N LYS A 113 8.54 7.34 -8.77
CA LYS A 113 7.34 6.58 -9.15
C LYS A 113 6.79 5.75 -7.99
N GLY A 114 7.65 5.03 -7.28
CA GLY A 114 7.25 4.26 -6.08
C GLY A 114 6.65 5.17 -5.01
N LEU A 115 7.28 6.32 -4.75
CA LEU A 115 6.79 7.32 -3.82
C LEU A 115 5.40 7.85 -4.22
N LEU A 116 5.23 8.24 -5.48
CA LEU A 116 3.94 8.74 -5.98
C LEU A 116 2.84 7.68 -5.92
N VAL A 117 3.16 6.42 -6.26
CA VAL A 117 2.21 5.31 -6.14
C VAL A 117 1.73 5.17 -4.70
N ASN A 118 2.66 5.16 -3.73
CA ASN A 118 2.31 5.03 -2.32
C ASN A 118 1.54 6.24 -1.78
N LEU A 119 1.99 7.47 -2.07
CA LEU A 119 1.30 8.69 -1.64
C LEU A 119 -0.12 8.83 -2.22
N SER A 120 -0.33 8.31 -3.44
CA SER A 120 -1.65 8.26 -4.08
C SER A 120 -2.45 7.01 -3.73
N ASN A 121 -1.92 6.13 -2.87
CA ASN A 121 -2.56 4.88 -2.50
C ASN A 121 -3.59 5.09 -1.40
N ALA A 122 -4.86 5.18 -1.76
CA ALA A 122 -5.94 5.38 -0.81
C ALA A 122 -5.99 4.31 0.29
N LYS A 123 -5.58 3.06 0.01
CA LYS A 123 -5.46 2.02 1.04
C LYS A 123 -4.48 2.44 2.14
N VAL A 124 -3.33 3.00 1.76
CA VAL A 124 -2.30 3.44 2.71
C VAL A 124 -2.78 4.65 3.51
N VAL A 125 -3.38 5.63 2.83
CA VAL A 125 -3.99 6.80 3.49
C VAL A 125 -4.97 6.36 4.57
N ILE A 126 -5.92 5.51 4.23
CA ILE A 126 -6.95 5.04 5.14
C ILE A 126 -6.34 4.19 6.27
N TYR A 127 -5.41 3.31 5.93
CA TYR A 127 -4.75 2.46 6.90
C TYR A 127 -4.03 3.30 7.97
N PHE A 128 -3.25 4.30 7.57
CA PHE A 128 -2.54 5.16 8.53
C PHE A 128 -3.47 6.12 9.25
N SER A 129 -4.50 6.62 8.59
CA SER A 129 -5.42 7.57 9.21
C SER A 129 -6.43 6.94 10.18
N SER A 130 -6.79 5.67 9.98
CA SER A 130 -7.79 5.00 10.83
C SER A 130 -7.19 3.91 11.74
N VAL A 131 -6.51 2.92 11.15
CA VAL A 131 -6.03 1.77 11.93
C VAL A 131 -4.75 2.11 12.69
N MET A 132 -3.76 2.63 11.97
CA MET A 132 -2.44 2.86 12.56
C MET A 132 -2.41 4.05 13.51
N SER A 133 -3.22 5.10 13.28
CA SER A 133 -3.32 6.22 14.21
C SER A 133 -3.82 5.77 15.58
N LEU A 134 -4.77 4.82 15.65
CA LEU A 134 -5.25 4.28 16.92
C LEU A 134 -4.17 3.49 17.67
N VAL A 135 -3.26 2.86 16.94
CA VAL A 135 -2.11 2.15 17.54
C VAL A 135 -1.05 3.12 18.02
N LEU A 136 -0.79 4.17 17.25
CA LEU A 136 0.28 5.14 17.50
C LEU A 136 -0.10 6.22 18.52
N VAL A 137 -1.39 6.52 18.70
CA VAL A 137 -1.86 7.57 19.63
C VAL A 137 -1.43 7.34 21.07
N ASN A 138 -1.25 6.10 21.48
CA ASN A 138 -0.81 5.74 22.83
C ASN A 138 0.72 5.75 23.01
N ILE A 139 1.47 6.03 21.95
CA ILE A 139 2.93 6.09 21.96
C ILE A 139 3.35 7.56 22.09
N THR A 140 3.69 7.99 23.29
CA THR A 140 3.98 9.41 23.61
C THR A 140 5.47 9.71 23.80
N GLU A 141 6.25 8.70 24.18
CA GLU A 141 7.68 8.87 24.38
C GLU A 141 8.43 8.93 23.06
N THR A 142 9.34 9.90 22.91
CA THR A 142 10.14 10.10 21.69
C THR A 142 10.90 8.83 21.28
N SER A 143 11.46 8.09 22.23
CA SER A 143 12.18 6.84 21.99
C SER A 143 11.26 5.77 21.37
N GLN A 144 10.05 5.66 21.88
CA GLN A 144 9.04 4.71 21.36
C GLN A 144 8.51 5.14 20.00
N ILE A 145 8.34 6.44 19.76
CA ILE A 145 7.97 6.99 18.46
C ILE A 145 9.02 6.64 17.41
N LEU A 146 10.29 6.93 17.68
CA LEU A 146 11.38 6.60 16.76
C LEU A 146 11.48 5.09 16.50
N THR A 147 11.30 4.28 17.53
CA THR A 147 11.27 2.83 17.40
C THR A 147 10.10 2.37 16.53
N ALA A 148 8.92 2.92 16.72
CA ALA A 148 7.73 2.60 15.91
C ALA A 148 7.94 2.96 14.43
N LEU A 149 8.45 4.16 14.14
CA LEU A 149 8.77 4.59 12.79
C LEU A 149 9.84 3.70 12.14
N ALA A 150 10.88 3.31 12.89
CA ALA A 150 11.92 2.41 12.41
C ALA A 150 11.34 1.02 12.09
N VAL A 151 10.52 0.46 12.98
CA VAL A 151 9.87 -0.85 12.79
C VAL A 151 9.00 -0.84 11.54
N ILE A 152 8.09 0.14 11.41
CA ILE A 152 7.20 0.27 10.24
C ILE A 152 8.03 0.37 8.95
N THR A 153 9.08 1.19 8.96
CA THR A 153 9.93 1.42 7.78
C THR A 153 10.70 0.16 7.37
N ILE A 154 11.31 -0.51 8.33
CA ILE A 154 12.10 -1.74 8.10
C ILE A 154 11.16 -2.87 7.63
N GLU A 155 10.02 -3.05 8.27
CA GLU A 155 9.05 -4.08 7.92
C GLU A 155 8.49 -3.87 6.51
N THR A 156 8.14 -2.64 6.16
CA THR A 156 7.71 -2.28 4.79
C THR A 156 8.79 -2.57 3.77
N PHE A 157 10.03 -2.12 4.02
CA PHE A 157 11.15 -2.35 3.12
C PHE A 157 11.41 -3.85 2.92
N LEU A 158 11.49 -4.61 4.00
CA LEU A 158 11.74 -6.06 3.93
C LEU A 158 10.62 -6.79 3.19
N TYR A 159 9.36 -6.47 3.47
CA TYR A 159 8.21 -7.06 2.79
C TYR A 159 8.28 -6.83 1.28
N PHE A 160 8.39 -5.58 0.84
CA PHE A 160 8.43 -5.28 -0.60
C PHE A 160 9.73 -5.71 -1.27
N TYR A 161 10.85 -5.76 -0.56
CA TYR A 161 12.08 -6.34 -1.06
C TYR A 161 11.92 -7.85 -1.33
N ILE A 162 11.30 -8.60 -0.41
CA ILE A 162 10.99 -10.02 -0.60
C ILE A 162 10.07 -10.20 -1.82
N ILE A 163 8.99 -9.41 -1.92
CA ILE A 163 8.10 -9.41 -3.09
C ILE A 163 8.90 -9.15 -4.38
N SER A 164 9.79 -8.16 -4.36
CA SER A 164 10.65 -7.83 -5.50
C SER A 164 11.55 -9.00 -5.91
N VAL A 165 12.17 -9.68 -4.96
CA VAL A 165 13.01 -10.87 -5.25
C VAL A 165 12.19 -12.02 -5.79
N LEU A 166 11.01 -12.28 -5.23
CA LEU A 166 10.12 -13.36 -5.67
C LEU A 166 9.67 -13.13 -7.11
N PHE A 167 9.17 -11.93 -7.42
CA PHE A 167 8.66 -11.61 -8.76
C PHE A 167 9.76 -11.34 -9.81
N SER A 168 11.01 -11.28 -9.40
CA SER A 168 12.15 -11.28 -10.34
C SER A 168 12.47 -12.67 -10.91
N ARG A 169 11.93 -13.76 -10.30
CA ARG A 169 12.18 -15.14 -10.73
C ARG A 169 11.19 -15.56 -11.81
N SER A 170 11.65 -16.32 -12.80
CA SER A 170 10.83 -16.82 -13.90
C SER A 170 9.61 -17.61 -13.42
N VAL A 171 9.76 -18.43 -12.38
CA VAL A 171 8.67 -19.23 -11.81
C VAL A 171 7.55 -18.35 -11.26
N ALA A 172 7.91 -17.30 -10.52
CA ALA A 172 6.91 -16.36 -9.97
C ALA A 172 6.24 -15.52 -11.08
N LYS A 173 7.00 -15.14 -12.12
CA LYS A 173 6.46 -14.47 -13.30
C LYS A 173 5.45 -15.35 -14.03
N GLN A 174 5.78 -16.61 -14.26
CA GLN A 174 4.90 -17.59 -14.92
C GLN A 174 3.63 -17.81 -14.08
N PHE A 175 3.79 -18.05 -12.78
CA PHE A 175 2.67 -18.20 -11.86
C PHE A 175 1.75 -16.98 -11.88
N TYR A 176 2.32 -15.77 -11.74
CA TYR A 176 1.54 -14.54 -11.78
C TYR A 176 0.88 -14.33 -13.15
N SER A 177 1.60 -14.58 -14.25
CA SER A 177 1.03 -14.52 -15.60
C SER A 177 -0.15 -15.49 -15.79
N GLN A 178 -0.09 -16.67 -15.18
CA GLN A 178 -1.16 -17.66 -15.28
C GLN A 178 -2.36 -17.34 -14.40
N TYR A 179 -2.15 -16.76 -13.22
CA TYR A 179 -3.17 -16.59 -12.19
C TYR A 179 -3.50 -15.13 -11.86
N SER A 180 -2.86 -14.14 -12.50
CA SER A 180 -3.02 -12.72 -12.16
C SER A 180 -4.49 -12.27 -12.17
N ARG A 181 -5.30 -12.72 -13.12
CA ARG A 181 -6.73 -12.44 -13.16
C ARG A 181 -7.45 -12.88 -11.87
N TYR A 182 -7.17 -14.06 -11.37
CA TYR A 182 -7.82 -14.58 -10.16
C TYR A 182 -7.33 -13.84 -8.93
N ILE A 183 -6.04 -13.50 -8.87
CA ILE A 183 -5.44 -12.70 -7.80
C ILE A 183 -6.06 -11.31 -7.78
N ASP A 184 -6.17 -10.67 -8.95
CA ASP A 184 -6.76 -9.36 -9.10
C ASP A 184 -8.25 -9.36 -8.71
N ASN A 185 -9.01 -10.36 -9.18
CA ASN A 185 -10.43 -10.48 -8.85
C ASN A 185 -10.64 -10.71 -7.36
N ALA A 186 -9.86 -11.58 -6.71
CA ALA A 186 -9.93 -11.82 -5.27
C ALA A 186 -9.55 -10.57 -4.46
N ALA A 187 -8.45 -9.90 -4.83
CA ALA A 187 -8.06 -8.63 -4.23
C ALA A 187 -9.12 -7.54 -4.44
N GLY A 188 -9.75 -7.52 -5.63
CA GLY A 188 -10.85 -6.61 -5.95
C GLY A 188 -12.04 -6.79 -5.02
N LEU A 189 -12.45 -8.03 -4.73
CA LEU A 189 -13.54 -8.32 -3.78
C LEU A 189 -13.19 -7.86 -2.36
N ILE A 190 -11.95 -8.11 -1.92
CA ILE A 190 -11.46 -7.63 -0.63
C ILE A 190 -11.53 -6.09 -0.56
N PHE A 191 -11.10 -5.39 -1.60
CA PHE A 191 -11.15 -3.93 -1.66
C PHE A 191 -12.57 -3.39 -1.63
N ILE A 192 -13.52 -4.02 -2.34
CA ILE A 192 -14.94 -3.65 -2.29
C ILE A 192 -15.46 -3.79 -0.85
N PHE A 193 -15.20 -4.94 -0.21
CA PHE A 193 -15.65 -5.18 1.15
C PHE A 193 -15.12 -4.14 2.13
N PHE A 194 -13.80 -3.92 2.14
CA PHE A 194 -13.18 -2.91 3.01
C PHE A 194 -13.63 -1.48 2.66
N GLY A 195 -13.78 -1.16 1.38
CA GLY A 195 -14.25 0.14 0.95
C GLY A 195 -15.68 0.44 1.43
N ILE A 196 -16.60 -0.52 1.33
CA ILE A 196 -17.97 -0.40 1.86
C ILE A 196 -17.95 -0.24 3.38
N TYR A 197 -17.15 -1.05 4.09
CA TYR A 197 -16.98 -0.93 5.53
C TYR A 197 -16.51 0.47 5.95
N LEU A 198 -15.52 1.02 5.23
CA LEU A 198 -15.00 2.36 5.50
C LEU A 198 -16.01 3.47 5.22
N ILE A 199 -16.78 3.36 4.12
CA ILE A 199 -17.87 4.32 3.83
C ILE A 199 -18.89 4.29 4.97
N TYR A 200 -19.33 3.10 5.36
CA TYR A 200 -20.28 2.93 6.48
C TYR A 200 -19.77 3.56 7.78
N SER A 201 -18.52 3.22 8.16
CA SER A 201 -17.88 3.78 9.35
C SER A 201 -17.70 5.30 9.24
N GLY A 202 -17.33 5.80 8.05
CA GLY A 202 -17.19 7.22 7.79
C GLY A 202 -18.48 8.00 7.95
N VAL A 203 -19.61 7.44 7.48
CA VAL A 203 -20.95 8.04 7.68
C VAL A 203 -21.28 8.11 9.18
N GLN A 204 -21.01 7.04 9.94
CA GLN A 204 -21.25 7.06 11.38
C GLN A 204 -20.43 8.15 12.09
N HIS A 205 -19.12 8.30 11.77
CA HIS A 205 -18.28 9.34 12.37
C HIS A 205 -18.67 10.76 11.93
N ALA A 206 -19.28 10.93 10.77
CA ALA A 206 -19.75 12.24 10.32
C ALA A 206 -21.08 12.68 10.95
N LEU A 207 -21.85 11.73 11.52
CA LEU A 207 -23.15 11.98 12.15
C LEU A 207 -23.07 12.11 13.68
N THR A 208 -21.93 11.73 14.28
CA THR A 208 -21.64 11.90 15.72
C THR A 208 -20.79 13.13 15.98
#